data_ba07aec07c5c24b10c8107c6ef6ced0d
#
_entry.id   ba07aec07c5c24b10c8107c6ef6ced0d
#
_cell.length_a   1.000
_cell.length_b   1.000
_cell.length_c   1.000
_cell.angle_alpha   90.00
_cell.angle_beta   90.00
_cell.angle_gamma   90.00
#
_symmetry.space_group_name_H-M   'P 1'
#
loop_
_entity.id
_entity.type
_entity.pdbx_description
1 polymer ?
#
loop_
_entity_poly.entity_id
_entity_poly.type
_entity_poly.pdbx_seq_one_letter_code
_entity_poly.pdbx_strand_id
1 'polypeptide(L)'
;DIVLAIGNPYGLGQSVSMGIVSATGREFNNPYSDYIQTDAAINRGNSGGALIDSSGRLVGINTLIRSSSGGSEGIGLAIPSVRVMGIINDLIQFGEVKRGWLGFGVDRRTLSTKNLLKVSYIHPSGPARKANLKEDDLIIEINGQKSSYPLLFQEFARSKPGSLIKFKILRGEEFLFIDLLTSQVPN
;
A
#
# COMPACT_ATOMS: atom_id res chain seq x y z
N ASP A 1 21.80 -2.82 5.45
CA ASP A 1 22.50 -2.81 4.16
C ASP A 1 22.85 -1.38 3.78
N ILE A 2 24.02 -1.15 3.16
CA ILE A 2 24.43 0.15 2.60
C ILE A 2 23.64 0.40 1.33
N VAL A 3 23.17 1.65 1.17
CA VAL A 3 22.44 2.11 -0.01
C VAL A 3 22.92 3.47 -0.48
N LEU A 4 22.75 3.71 -1.77
CA LEU A 4 23.07 4.98 -2.43
C LEU A 4 21.77 5.55 -3.03
N ALA A 5 21.39 6.75 -2.61
CA ALA A 5 20.29 7.48 -3.22
C ALA A 5 20.82 8.38 -4.33
N ILE A 6 20.34 8.15 -5.55
CA ILE A 6 20.75 8.86 -6.76
C ILE A 6 19.63 9.82 -7.16
N GLY A 7 19.99 11.04 -7.53
CA GLY A 7 19.02 12.03 -7.97
C GLY A 7 19.67 13.27 -8.59
N ASN A 8 18.85 14.28 -8.82
CA ASN A 8 19.28 15.59 -9.31
C ASN A 8 18.67 16.71 -8.45
N PRO A 9 19.14 16.86 -7.19
CA PRO A 9 18.59 17.85 -6.27
C PRO A 9 18.83 19.26 -6.82
N TYR A 10 17.75 20.04 -6.80
CA TYR A 10 17.75 21.45 -7.26
C TYR A 10 18.16 21.67 -8.72
N GLY A 11 18.23 20.61 -9.55
CA GLY A 11 18.67 20.75 -10.94
C GLY A 11 20.16 21.05 -11.12
N LEU A 12 20.98 20.86 -10.08
CA LEU A 12 22.42 21.15 -10.09
C LEU A 12 23.27 20.05 -10.72
N GLY A 13 22.64 19.03 -11.28
CA GLY A 13 23.29 17.85 -11.84
C GLY A 13 23.09 16.61 -10.98
N GLN A 14 23.57 15.47 -11.50
CA GLN A 14 23.47 14.20 -10.82
C GLN A 14 24.24 14.22 -9.49
N SER A 15 23.59 13.80 -8.43
CA SER A 15 24.21 13.65 -7.12
C SER A 15 23.90 12.30 -6.51
N VAL A 16 24.79 11.87 -5.61
CA VAL A 16 24.67 10.60 -4.89
C VAL A 16 24.86 10.89 -3.41
N SER A 17 23.92 10.38 -2.58
CA SER A 17 24.08 10.36 -1.14
C SER A 17 24.10 8.91 -0.63
N MET A 18 24.95 8.62 0.35
CA MET A 18 25.11 7.30 0.95
C MET A 18 24.41 7.24 2.30
N GLY A 19 23.85 6.11 2.61
CA GLY A 19 23.25 5.76 3.90
C GLY A 19 23.04 4.27 4.03
N ILE A 20 22.11 3.89 4.93
CA ILE A 20 21.72 2.50 5.15
C ILE A 20 20.22 2.33 5.01
N VAL A 21 19.77 1.08 4.82
CA VAL A 21 18.37 0.70 5.05
C VAL A 21 18.13 0.75 6.56
N SER A 22 17.39 1.75 7.02
CA SER A 22 17.06 1.96 8.43
C SER A 22 15.86 1.12 8.88
N ALA A 23 14.91 0.86 7.97
CA ALA A 23 13.75 0.01 8.20
C ALA A 23 13.08 -0.38 6.88
N THR A 24 12.25 -1.41 6.93
CA THR A 24 11.37 -1.85 5.84
C THR A 24 9.92 -1.91 6.32
N GLY A 25 8.96 -1.96 5.41
CA GLY A 25 7.54 -2.07 5.77
C GLY A 25 6.97 -0.82 6.43
N ARG A 26 7.52 0.37 6.14
CA ARG A 26 7.02 1.63 6.71
C ARG A 26 5.73 2.06 6.01
N GLU A 27 4.65 2.09 6.78
CA GLU A 27 3.39 2.73 6.40
C GLU A 27 3.46 4.21 6.77
N PHE A 28 3.37 5.09 5.80
CA PHE A 28 3.40 6.53 6.02
C PHE A 28 2.21 7.19 5.34
N ASN A 29 1.13 7.46 6.08
CA ASN A 29 -0.11 8.13 5.65
C ASN A 29 -0.72 7.61 4.33
N ASN A 30 -0.18 6.54 3.79
CA ASN A 30 -0.65 5.89 2.58
C ASN A 30 -0.55 4.37 2.79
N PRO A 31 -1.67 3.70 2.95
CA PRO A 31 -1.72 2.25 3.15
C PRO A 31 -1.29 1.45 1.90
N TYR A 32 -1.11 2.11 0.75
CA TYR A 32 -0.39 1.54 -0.40
C TYR A 32 1.13 1.52 -0.16
N SER A 33 1.60 2.07 0.95
CA SER A 33 3.01 2.22 1.20
C SER A 33 3.55 1.07 2.03
N ASP A 34 4.57 0.47 1.47
CA ASP A 34 5.47 -0.49 2.10
C ASP A 34 6.86 0.08 1.86
N TYR A 35 7.13 1.27 2.44
CA TYR A 35 8.35 2.00 2.13
C TYR A 35 9.57 1.36 2.79
N ILE A 36 10.69 1.46 2.06
CA ILE A 36 12.03 1.32 2.63
C ILE A 36 12.40 2.67 3.23
N GLN A 37 12.78 2.68 4.51
CA GLN A 37 13.34 3.85 5.16
C GLN A 37 14.87 3.83 5.03
N THR A 38 15.45 4.97 4.71
CA THR A 38 16.91 5.18 4.66
C THR A 38 17.30 6.51 5.31
N ASP A 39 18.49 6.58 5.84
CA ASP A 39 19.12 7.81 6.31
C ASP A 39 19.99 8.50 5.24
N ALA A 40 20.14 7.87 4.06
CA ALA A 40 20.70 8.54 2.90
C ALA A 40 19.95 9.86 2.64
N ALA A 41 20.67 10.96 2.45
CA ALA A 41 20.06 12.28 2.31
C ALA A 41 19.20 12.34 1.04
N ILE A 42 17.87 12.39 1.23
CA ILE A 42 16.90 12.63 0.17
C ILE A 42 16.38 14.06 0.32
N ASN A 43 16.49 14.83 -0.73
CA ASN A 43 16.02 16.20 -0.80
C ASN A 43 15.17 16.41 -2.05
N ARG A 44 14.58 17.59 -2.18
CA ARG A 44 13.83 17.96 -3.38
C ARG A 44 14.71 17.82 -4.64
N GLY A 45 14.24 17.01 -5.61
CA GLY A 45 14.95 16.65 -6.83
C GLY A 45 15.49 15.22 -6.85
N ASN A 46 15.57 14.54 -5.69
CA ASN A 46 15.91 13.11 -5.64
C ASN A 46 14.68 12.21 -5.85
N SER A 47 13.45 12.72 -5.69
CA SER A 47 12.23 11.95 -5.91
C SER A 47 12.13 11.47 -7.36
N GLY A 48 11.83 10.17 -7.56
CA GLY A 48 11.89 9.50 -8.85
C GLY A 48 13.27 8.92 -9.19
N GLY A 49 14.32 9.29 -8.46
CA GLY A 49 15.66 8.72 -8.58
C GLY A 49 15.78 7.35 -7.94
N ALA A 50 16.85 6.64 -8.26
CA ALA A 50 17.09 5.29 -7.77
C ALA A 50 17.65 5.27 -6.33
N LEU A 51 17.20 4.30 -5.53
CA LEU A 51 17.91 3.80 -4.36
C LEU A 51 18.55 2.47 -4.77
N ILE A 52 19.87 2.40 -4.74
CA ILE A 52 20.64 1.20 -5.15
C ILE A 52 21.44 0.66 -3.97
N ASP A 53 21.78 -0.63 -4.01
CA ASP A 53 22.72 -1.23 -3.08
C ASP A 53 24.18 -1.04 -3.53
N SER A 54 25.13 -1.51 -2.71
CA SER A 54 26.57 -1.43 -3.00
C SER A 54 27.00 -2.25 -4.23
N SER A 55 26.15 -3.12 -4.75
CA SER A 55 26.36 -3.90 -5.99
C SER A 55 25.72 -3.24 -7.21
N GLY A 56 25.11 -2.07 -7.06
CA GLY A 56 24.41 -1.34 -8.14
C GLY A 56 23.02 -1.87 -8.46
N ARG A 57 22.45 -2.77 -7.64
CA ARG A 57 21.11 -3.30 -7.86
C ARG A 57 20.05 -2.32 -7.32
N LEU A 58 18.96 -2.16 -8.07
CA LEU A 58 17.84 -1.33 -7.66
C LEU A 58 17.16 -1.90 -6.41
N VAL A 59 17.20 -1.17 -5.31
CA VAL A 59 16.52 -1.47 -4.05
C VAL A 59 15.13 -0.80 -4.02
N GLY A 60 15.03 0.42 -4.54
CA GLY A 60 13.78 1.16 -4.58
C GLY A 60 13.87 2.45 -5.37
N ILE A 61 12.75 3.19 -5.41
CA ILE A 61 12.64 4.52 -6.02
C ILE A 61 12.42 5.54 -4.90
N ASN A 62 13.33 6.51 -4.81
CA ASN A 62 13.23 7.64 -3.86
C ASN A 62 11.91 8.38 -4.05
N THR A 63 11.17 8.69 -2.99
CA THR A 63 9.86 9.32 -3.15
C THR A 63 9.61 10.49 -2.22
N LEU A 64 9.72 10.31 -0.92
CA LEU A 64 9.44 11.37 0.06
C LEU A 64 10.45 11.36 1.20
N ILE A 65 10.39 12.44 1.99
CA ILE A 65 11.06 12.56 3.29
C ILE A 65 10.02 12.82 4.37
N ARG A 66 10.30 12.41 5.59
CA ARG A 66 9.64 12.95 6.77
C ARG A 66 10.53 14.04 7.32
N SER A 67 10.05 15.27 7.27
CA SER A 67 10.83 16.44 7.66
C SER A 67 9.91 17.54 8.19
N SER A 68 10.37 18.24 9.20
CA SER A 68 9.74 19.44 9.73
C SER A 68 10.25 20.70 9.04
N SER A 69 11.46 20.66 8.50
CA SER A 69 12.15 21.80 7.85
C SER A 69 12.02 21.80 6.32
N GLY A 70 11.56 20.68 5.73
CA GLY A 70 11.51 20.48 4.27
C GLY A 70 12.80 19.96 3.64
N GLY A 71 13.88 19.81 4.43
CA GLY A 71 15.14 19.18 4.05
C GLY A 71 15.28 17.77 4.65
N SER A 72 16.35 17.05 4.31
CA SER A 72 16.63 15.73 4.87
C SER A 72 16.96 15.83 6.36
N GLU A 73 16.18 15.12 7.18
CA GLU A 73 16.38 14.94 8.63
C GLU A 73 16.75 13.48 8.96
N GLY A 74 17.32 12.74 7.99
CA GLY A 74 17.71 11.34 8.19
C GLY A 74 16.55 10.35 8.06
N ILE A 75 15.38 10.78 7.57
CA ILE A 75 14.23 9.91 7.32
C ILE A 75 13.78 10.08 5.88
N GLY A 76 14.44 9.35 4.99
CA GLY A 76 14.07 9.21 3.58
C GLY A 76 13.23 7.94 3.36
N LEU A 77 12.31 7.99 2.41
CA LEU A 77 11.42 6.89 2.08
C LEU A 77 11.52 6.57 0.58
N ALA A 78 11.68 5.28 0.27
CA ALA A 78 11.71 4.76 -1.09
C ALA A 78 10.65 3.68 -1.31
N ILE A 79 10.06 3.62 -2.50
CA ILE A 79 9.15 2.55 -2.91
C ILE A 79 9.99 1.31 -3.25
N PRO A 80 9.75 0.14 -2.66
CA PRO A 80 10.52 -1.07 -2.92
C PRO A 80 10.54 -1.47 -4.40
N SER A 81 11.70 -1.91 -4.91
CA SER A 81 11.88 -2.29 -6.32
C SER A 81 10.93 -3.39 -6.77
N VAL A 82 10.63 -4.37 -5.92
CA VAL A 82 9.66 -5.45 -6.21
C VAL A 82 8.28 -4.87 -6.55
N ARG A 83 7.85 -3.84 -5.83
CA ARG A 83 6.58 -3.16 -6.08
C ARG A 83 6.62 -2.33 -7.35
N VAL A 84 7.73 -1.62 -7.56
CA VAL A 84 7.96 -0.82 -8.79
C VAL A 84 7.87 -1.71 -10.02
N MET A 85 8.54 -2.87 -10.01
CA MET A 85 8.52 -3.82 -11.13
C MET A 85 7.12 -4.37 -11.41
N GLY A 86 6.33 -4.65 -10.38
CA GLY A 86 4.93 -5.06 -10.54
C GLY A 86 4.08 -4.00 -11.24
N ILE A 87 4.25 -2.73 -10.85
CA ILE A 87 3.54 -1.59 -11.47
C ILE A 87 4.00 -1.40 -12.93
N ILE A 88 5.32 -1.45 -13.19
CA ILE A 88 5.88 -1.31 -14.54
C ILE A 88 5.33 -2.41 -15.47
N ASN A 89 5.29 -3.65 -15.02
CA ASN A 89 4.75 -4.76 -15.81
C ASN A 89 3.26 -4.54 -16.14
N ASP A 90 2.45 -4.08 -15.19
CA ASP A 90 1.05 -3.76 -15.45
C ASP A 90 0.92 -2.62 -16.48
N LEU A 91 1.72 -1.56 -16.35
CA LEU A 91 1.72 -0.43 -17.30
C LEU A 91 2.16 -0.84 -18.71
N ILE A 92 3.18 -1.70 -18.83
CA ILE A 92 3.65 -2.20 -20.15
C ILE A 92 2.60 -3.11 -20.80
N GLN A 93 1.98 -4.00 -20.02
CA GLN A 93 1.05 -5.00 -20.56
C GLN A 93 -0.35 -4.43 -20.80
N PHE A 94 -0.82 -3.53 -19.97
CA PHE A 94 -2.21 -3.09 -19.93
C PHE A 94 -2.40 -1.58 -20.12
N GLY A 95 -1.33 -0.79 -20.10
CA GLY A 95 -1.41 0.67 -20.12
C GLY A 95 -1.88 1.30 -18.81
N GLU A 96 -2.26 0.47 -17.82
CA GLU A 96 -2.77 0.92 -16.52
C GLU A 96 -2.42 -0.08 -15.40
N VAL A 97 -2.42 0.39 -14.16
CA VAL A 97 -2.20 -0.48 -13.00
C VAL A 97 -3.47 -1.24 -12.67
N LYS A 98 -3.44 -2.56 -12.81
CA LYS A 98 -4.58 -3.45 -12.51
C LYS A 98 -4.68 -3.67 -10.99
N ARG A 99 -5.71 -3.10 -10.37
CA ARG A 99 -6.00 -3.29 -8.95
C ARG A 99 -7.28 -4.10 -8.76
N GLY A 100 -7.25 -4.99 -7.78
CA GLY A 100 -8.44 -5.71 -7.36
C GLY A 100 -9.42 -4.76 -6.68
N TRP A 101 -10.68 -4.85 -7.05
CA TRP A 101 -11.76 -4.10 -6.44
C TRP A 101 -12.59 -5.01 -5.52
N LEU A 102 -12.90 -4.53 -4.33
CA LEU A 102 -13.66 -5.28 -3.32
C LEU A 102 -15.18 -5.04 -3.44
N GLY A 103 -15.58 -3.86 -3.90
CA GLY A 103 -16.98 -3.50 -4.09
C GLY A 103 -17.76 -3.23 -2.80
N PHE A 104 -17.07 -2.83 -1.72
CA PHE A 104 -17.71 -2.38 -0.48
C PHE A 104 -16.95 -1.21 0.18
N GLY A 105 -17.63 -0.54 1.10
CA GLY A 105 -17.05 0.48 1.95
C GLY A 105 -17.25 0.17 3.43
N VAL A 106 -16.41 0.78 4.29
CA VAL A 106 -16.51 0.66 5.75
C VAL A 106 -16.87 1.98 6.40
N ASP A 107 -17.60 1.91 7.52
CA ASP A 107 -18.00 3.09 8.27
C ASP A 107 -16.83 3.70 9.04
N ARG A 108 -16.44 4.91 8.65
CA ARG A 108 -15.35 5.66 9.27
C ARG A 108 -15.63 6.06 10.72
N ARG A 109 -16.89 6.24 11.12
CA ARG A 109 -17.26 6.60 12.50
C ARG A 109 -17.03 5.43 13.44
N THR A 110 -17.51 4.25 13.08
CA THR A 110 -17.31 3.03 13.86
C THR A 110 -15.83 2.67 13.94
N LEU A 111 -15.08 2.92 12.85
CA LEU A 111 -13.63 2.73 12.84
C LEU A 111 -12.93 3.67 13.84
N SER A 112 -13.24 4.98 13.81
CA SER A 112 -12.56 5.97 14.67
C SER A 112 -12.92 5.85 16.16
N THR A 113 -14.15 5.40 16.48
CA THR A 113 -14.64 5.33 17.87
C THR A 113 -14.44 3.98 18.54
N LYS A 114 -14.55 2.89 17.77
CA LYS A 114 -14.54 1.52 18.30
C LYS A 114 -13.44 0.64 17.70
N ASN A 115 -12.68 1.15 16.75
CA ASN A 115 -11.67 0.40 15.97
C ASN A 115 -12.24 -0.90 15.34
N LEU A 116 -13.49 -0.82 14.84
CA LEU A 116 -14.18 -1.91 14.20
C LEU A 116 -14.40 -1.60 12.72
N LEU A 117 -14.19 -2.60 11.87
CA LEU A 117 -14.49 -2.52 10.44
C LEU A 117 -15.92 -2.95 10.19
N LYS A 118 -16.86 -1.99 10.25
CA LYS A 118 -18.27 -2.21 9.92
C LYS A 118 -18.52 -1.90 8.45
N VAL A 119 -19.10 -2.82 7.72
CA VAL A 119 -19.49 -2.62 6.31
C VAL A 119 -20.62 -1.60 6.25
N SER A 120 -20.42 -0.50 5.52
CA SER A 120 -21.40 0.60 5.41
C SER A 120 -22.05 0.72 4.04
N TYR A 121 -21.48 0.05 3.04
CA TYR A 121 -21.95 0.11 1.66
C TYR A 121 -21.52 -1.14 0.90
N ILE A 122 -22.43 -1.67 0.07
CA ILE A 122 -22.16 -2.76 -0.88
C ILE A 122 -22.57 -2.31 -2.27
N HIS A 123 -21.61 -2.34 -3.20
CA HIS A 123 -21.91 -2.02 -4.59
C HIS A 123 -22.79 -3.11 -5.21
N PRO A 124 -23.92 -2.77 -5.87
CA PRO A 124 -24.90 -3.75 -6.35
C PRO A 124 -24.37 -4.85 -7.27
N SER A 125 -23.40 -4.52 -8.14
CA SER A 125 -22.75 -5.46 -9.06
C SER A 125 -21.35 -5.90 -8.61
N GLY A 126 -20.93 -5.50 -7.40
CA GLY A 126 -19.57 -5.70 -6.90
C GLY A 126 -19.27 -7.12 -6.41
N PRO A 127 -17.97 -7.43 -6.24
CA PRO A 127 -17.51 -8.72 -5.71
C PRO A 127 -18.09 -9.02 -4.33
N ALA A 128 -18.15 -8.03 -3.43
CA ALA A 128 -18.70 -8.19 -2.10
C ALA A 128 -20.16 -8.69 -2.12
N ARG A 129 -20.98 -8.17 -3.03
CA ARG A 129 -22.36 -8.61 -3.24
C ARG A 129 -22.42 -10.07 -3.69
N LYS A 130 -21.55 -10.45 -4.64
CA LYS A 130 -21.46 -11.83 -5.16
C LYS A 130 -20.99 -12.80 -4.08
N ALA A 131 -20.11 -12.35 -3.20
CA ALA A 131 -19.62 -13.12 -2.05
C ALA A 131 -20.61 -13.15 -0.87
N ASN A 132 -21.80 -12.55 -0.99
CA ASN A 132 -22.82 -12.47 0.06
C ASN A 132 -22.37 -11.68 1.32
N LEU A 133 -21.43 -10.75 1.18
CA LEU A 133 -21.16 -9.75 2.21
C LEU A 133 -22.36 -8.77 2.25
N LYS A 134 -22.75 -8.30 3.43
CA LYS A 134 -23.89 -7.40 3.62
C LYS A 134 -23.51 -6.15 4.39
N GLU A 135 -24.31 -5.12 4.23
CA GLU A 135 -24.21 -3.94 5.10
C GLU A 135 -24.45 -4.35 6.54
N ASP A 136 -23.83 -3.65 7.46
CA ASP A 136 -23.78 -3.92 8.91
C ASP A 136 -22.93 -5.12 9.34
N ASP A 137 -22.40 -5.94 8.44
CA ASP A 137 -21.42 -6.97 8.81
C ASP A 137 -20.21 -6.34 9.51
N LEU A 138 -19.73 -6.97 10.58
CA LEU A 138 -18.48 -6.60 11.24
C LEU A 138 -17.36 -7.53 10.76
N ILE A 139 -16.34 -6.97 10.13
CA ILE A 139 -15.17 -7.74 9.69
C ILE A 139 -14.28 -7.99 10.90
N ILE A 140 -14.10 -9.23 11.29
CA ILE A 140 -13.34 -9.67 12.46
C ILE A 140 -11.93 -10.09 12.08
N GLU A 141 -11.79 -10.83 10.97
CA GLU A 141 -10.48 -11.26 10.45
C GLU A 141 -10.42 -11.05 8.93
N ILE A 142 -9.21 -10.82 8.44
CA ILE A 142 -8.85 -10.73 7.02
C ILE A 142 -7.67 -11.68 6.80
N ASN A 143 -7.83 -12.69 5.93
CA ASN A 143 -6.82 -13.72 5.65
C ASN A 143 -6.26 -14.38 6.94
N GLY A 144 -7.13 -14.61 7.94
CA GLY A 144 -6.75 -15.21 9.22
C GLY A 144 -6.07 -14.29 10.23
N GLN A 145 -5.90 -13.01 9.90
CA GLN A 145 -5.34 -12.00 10.80
C GLN A 145 -6.48 -11.11 11.36
N LYS A 146 -6.32 -10.64 12.59
CA LYS A 146 -7.26 -9.70 13.20
C LYS A 146 -7.46 -8.48 12.30
N SER A 147 -8.72 -8.15 12.02
CA SER A 147 -9.05 -7.05 11.13
C SER A 147 -8.56 -5.71 11.65
N SER A 148 -8.05 -4.89 10.74
CA SER A 148 -7.76 -3.49 10.97
C SER A 148 -7.91 -2.73 9.65
N TYR A 149 -8.09 -1.42 9.71
CA TYR A 149 -8.17 -0.61 8.49
C TYR A 149 -6.86 -0.65 7.66
N PRO A 150 -5.66 -0.57 8.27
CA PRO A 150 -4.42 -0.75 7.53
C PRO A 150 -4.35 -2.10 6.81
N LEU A 151 -4.71 -3.21 7.50
CA LEU A 151 -4.68 -4.54 6.89
C LEU A 151 -5.67 -4.65 5.72
N LEU A 152 -6.93 -4.18 5.89
CA LEU A 152 -7.92 -4.16 4.80
C LEU A 152 -7.39 -3.41 3.58
N PHE A 153 -6.74 -2.28 3.84
CA PHE A 153 -6.23 -1.44 2.78
C PHE A 153 -4.96 -2.04 2.11
N GLN A 154 -4.10 -2.72 2.87
CA GLN A 154 -2.96 -3.48 2.32
C GLN A 154 -3.43 -4.60 1.38
N GLU A 155 -4.41 -5.39 1.83
CA GLU A 155 -4.98 -6.47 1.02
C GLU A 155 -5.61 -5.93 -0.26
N PHE A 156 -6.36 -4.82 -0.17
CA PHE A 156 -6.87 -4.12 -1.34
C PHE A 156 -5.74 -3.64 -2.27
N ALA A 157 -4.72 -2.99 -1.71
CA ALA A 157 -3.62 -2.41 -2.48
C ALA A 157 -2.75 -3.46 -3.20
N ARG A 158 -2.64 -4.66 -2.62
CA ARG A 158 -1.85 -5.78 -3.16
C ARG A 158 -2.65 -6.67 -4.11
N SER A 159 -3.97 -6.65 -4.01
CA SER A 159 -4.82 -7.51 -4.81
C SER A 159 -4.87 -7.09 -6.28
N LYS A 160 -4.94 -8.09 -7.16
CA LYS A 160 -5.27 -7.93 -8.58
C LYS A 160 -6.68 -8.48 -8.83
N PRO A 161 -7.33 -8.14 -9.95
CA PRO A 161 -8.57 -8.81 -10.32
C PRO A 161 -8.42 -10.33 -10.31
N GLY A 162 -9.33 -11.04 -9.62
CA GLY A 162 -9.26 -12.49 -9.40
C GLY A 162 -8.50 -12.92 -8.15
N SER A 163 -7.95 -12.00 -7.35
CA SER A 163 -7.35 -12.34 -6.05
C SER A 163 -8.44 -12.78 -5.06
N LEU A 164 -8.17 -13.85 -4.31
CA LEU A 164 -9.05 -14.33 -3.23
C LEU A 164 -8.67 -13.66 -1.92
N ILE A 165 -9.63 -13.01 -1.28
CA ILE A 165 -9.50 -12.46 0.08
C ILE A 165 -10.53 -13.14 0.97
N LYS A 166 -10.08 -13.70 2.10
CA LYS A 166 -10.93 -14.41 3.06
C LYS A 166 -11.28 -13.51 4.22
N PHE A 167 -12.55 -13.34 4.48
CA PHE A 167 -13.06 -12.60 5.63
C PHE A 167 -13.74 -13.53 6.62
N LYS A 168 -13.48 -13.34 7.91
CA LYS A 168 -14.35 -13.80 8.98
C LYS A 168 -15.14 -12.59 9.45
N ILE A 169 -16.45 -12.71 9.43
CA ILE A 169 -17.38 -11.63 9.79
C ILE A 169 -18.27 -12.05 10.94
N LEU A 170 -18.80 -11.08 11.65
CA LEU A 170 -19.89 -11.24 12.60
C LEU A 170 -21.14 -10.58 12.00
N ARG A 171 -22.20 -11.36 11.79
CA ARG A 171 -23.51 -10.92 11.32
C ARG A 171 -24.55 -11.25 12.36
N GLY A 172 -25.09 -10.24 13.04
CA GLY A 172 -25.88 -10.45 14.25
C GLY A 172 -25.01 -11.10 15.33
N GLU A 173 -25.32 -12.35 15.69
CA GLU A 173 -24.57 -13.12 16.69
C GLU A 173 -23.78 -14.28 16.07
N GLU A 174 -23.80 -14.43 14.73
CA GLU A 174 -23.17 -15.55 14.04
C GLU A 174 -21.85 -15.15 13.37
N PHE A 175 -20.83 -16.01 13.53
CA PHE A 175 -19.59 -15.90 12.75
C PHE A 175 -19.75 -16.62 11.41
N LEU A 176 -19.45 -15.90 10.33
CA LEU A 176 -19.49 -16.43 8.97
C LEU A 176 -18.12 -16.25 8.30
N PHE A 177 -17.82 -17.14 7.37
CA PHE A 177 -16.64 -17.03 6.51
C PHE A 177 -17.07 -16.64 5.10
N ILE A 178 -16.43 -15.61 4.55
CA ILE A 178 -16.74 -15.04 3.25
C ILE A 178 -15.47 -15.11 2.39
N ASP A 179 -15.53 -15.81 1.29
CA ASP A 179 -14.50 -15.86 0.27
C ASP A 179 -14.84 -14.85 -0.83
N LEU A 180 -14.06 -13.76 -0.91
CA LEU A 180 -14.29 -12.68 -1.86
C LEU A 180 -13.23 -12.73 -2.96
N LEU A 181 -13.66 -12.95 -4.20
CA LEU A 181 -12.83 -12.80 -5.39
C LEU A 181 -12.92 -11.36 -5.89
N THR A 182 -11.80 -10.66 -5.87
CA THR A 182 -11.74 -9.27 -6.37
C THR A 182 -12.05 -9.20 -7.85
N SER A 183 -12.59 -8.10 -8.32
CA SER A 183 -12.79 -7.83 -9.76
C SER A 183 -12.06 -6.58 -10.20
N GLN A 184 -12.09 -6.26 -11.46
CA GLN A 184 -11.72 -4.93 -11.95
C GLN A 184 -12.80 -3.92 -11.53
N VAL A 185 -12.39 -2.68 -11.27
CA VAL A 185 -13.34 -1.57 -11.03
C VAL A 185 -14.20 -1.41 -12.28
N PRO A 186 -15.53 -1.32 -12.17
CA PRO A 186 -16.37 -0.99 -13.32
C PRO A 186 -15.99 0.36 -13.92
N ASN A 187 -15.94 0.45 -15.23
CA ASN A 187 -15.75 1.71 -15.97
C ASN A 187 -16.93 2.64 -15.75
#